data_631b29dba074efede3dce44283a0552f
#
_entry.id   631b29dba074efede3dce44283a0552f
#
_cell.length_a   1.000
_cell.length_b   1.000
_cell.length_c   1.000
_cell.angle_alpha   90.00
_cell.angle_beta   90.00
_cell.angle_gamma   90.00
#
_symmetry.space_group_name_H-M   'P 1'
#
loop_
_entity.id
_entity.type
_entity.pdbx_description
1 polymer ?
#
loop_
_entity_poly.entity_id
_entity_poly.type
_entity_poly.pdbx_seq_one_letter_code
_entity_poly.pdbx_strand_id
1 'polypeptide(L)'
;MTVSTRFGWCARRAAGLFLLAWALAACESGSSEVGAVLLSSPNGELQIAVVADMEGRLSYSVAKDGVTLVEQSPLGLVSTTHDLTGGVTMSAASERAIDESYTMPTGKRSERRVLGSELTLPLRDGNGARAELILRAHDDGVAFRYHLLGEGDSEVMSESTGFSIPDGATGTRVLTRPYDGGDAIFAPSAGGYEMPPEILSLGQAIDRTGFAFPTLFEIEQGARYVMVSASDLDPSYCGTRLHETPDGGLYRIRFPDEREGRGLGEVLPKAPLPFMTPWRVIVVGDLSTVVESTLVDDLSKPSVVEDPSWIIPGRSAWSWYSQETGTPELQSEYIDFAAEYGWEYVLIDAKWDQWEDAEQSVQDLVAEADASGVKLMLWYNSGGPHTTSPAETPLNRMLAPVRRDEMQKIAGWGIAGIKVDFFNSDKQNRIEQYIGILEDAKDFELLVNYHGATIPRGWQRTYPHLMTHEAVNGAENYKFIGIGGGPTAIMNVQHALLRNSVGSMDYTPVVFESALEAVGLPYAHSLAQSVLFESGLQHFADRADSNTEVGYRAV
;
A
#
# COMPACT_ATOMS: atom_id res chain seq x y z
N MET A 1 -32.35 -38.38 -41.63
CA MET A 1 -32.67 -39.23 -40.47
C MET A 1 -31.93 -38.74 -39.26
N THR A 2 -32.68 -38.22 -38.38
CA THR A 2 -32.36 -37.66 -37.04
C THR A 2 -31.90 -38.76 -36.09
N VAL A 3 -30.81 -38.53 -35.35
CA VAL A 3 -30.71 -39.03 -33.99
C VAL A 3 -29.99 -38.00 -33.13
N SER A 4 -30.75 -37.37 -32.27
CA SER A 4 -30.39 -36.58 -31.11
C SER A 4 -29.89 -37.50 -29.99
N THR A 5 -28.79 -37.16 -29.34
CA THR A 5 -28.55 -37.67 -27.99
C THR A 5 -28.07 -36.53 -27.09
N ARG A 6 -28.97 -36.15 -26.19
CA ARG A 6 -28.69 -35.38 -24.99
C ARG A 6 -27.79 -36.22 -24.08
N PHE A 7 -26.68 -35.68 -23.65
CA PHE A 7 -26.06 -36.05 -22.37
C PHE A 7 -25.81 -34.78 -21.57
N GLY A 8 -26.57 -34.69 -20.53
CA GLY A 8 -26.63 -33.59 -19.65
C GLY A 8 -25.89 -33.82 -18.33
N TRP A 9 -25.60 -32.79 -17.71
CA TRP A 9 -25.62 -32.48 -16.28
C TRP A 9 -25.55 -33.68 -15.29
N CYS A 10 -24.34 -34.05 -14.88
CA CYS A 10 -24.08 -34.75 -13.60
C CYS A 10 -22.57 -34.84 -13.24
N ALA A 11 -21.79 -33.77 -13.31
CA ALA A 11 -20.38 -33.83 -12.95
C ALA A 11 -19.91 -32.68 -12.01
N ARG A 12 -20.82 -31.89 -11.40
CA ARG A 12 -20.43 -30.76 -10.54
C ARG A 12 -20.73 -30.90 -9.05
N ARG A 13 -21.08 -32.10 -8.56
CA ARG A 13 -21.32 -32.33 -7.10
C ARG A 13 -20.35 -33.30 -6.42
N ALA A 14 -19.33 -33.80 -7.11
CA ALA A 14 -18.41 -34.78 -6.52
C ALA A 14 -17.12 -34.15 -5.96
N ALA A 15 -16.76 -32.91 -6.34
CA ALA A 15 -15.54 -32.27 -5.87
C ALA A 15 -15.64 -31.73 -4.42
N GLY A 16 -16.85 -31.36 -3.98
CA GLY A 16 -17.05 -30.82 -2.63
C GLY A 16 -16.97 -31.85 -1.49
N LEU A 17 -17.16 -33.13 -1.77
CA LEU A 17 -17.12 -34.18 -0.75
C LEU A 17 -15.72 -34.76 -0.51
N PHE A 18 -14.78 -34.57 -1.44
CA PHE A 18 -13.42 -35.08 -1.29
C PHE A 18 -12.54 -34.18 -0.39
N LEU A 19 -12.84 -32.89 -0.29
CA LEU A 19 -12.04 -31.94 0.50
C LEU A 19 -12.43 -31.91 1.99
N LEU A 20 -13.66 -32.26 2.36
CA LEU A 20 -14.00 -32.53 3.77
C LEU A 20 -13.23 -33.73 4.32
N ALA A 21 -12.84 -34.68 3.46
CA ALA A 21 -12.03 -35.84 3.85
C ALA A 21 -10.54 -35.49 4.01
N TRP A 22 -10.05 -34.41 3.39
CA TRP A 22 -8.66 -33.96 3.54
C TRP A 22 -8.46 -33.06 4.77
N ALA A 23 -9.43 -32.24 5.13
CA ALA A 23 -9.42 -31.55 6.42
C ALA A 23 -9.42 -32.54 7.61
N LEU A 24 -9.98 -33.73 7.42
CA LEU A 24 -9.99 -34.84 8.39
C LEU A 24 -8.74 -35.75 8.33
N ALA A 25 -7.97 -35.72 7.23
CA ALA A 25 -6.78 -36.58 7.06
C ALA A 25 -5.45 -35.92 7.43
N ALA A 26 -5.42 -34.57 7.61
CA ALA A 26 -4.25 -33.87 8.13
C ALA A 26 -4.14 -33.89 9.68
N CYS A 27 -5.08 -34.52 10.37
CA CYS A 27 -5.12 -34.67 11.84
C CYS A 27 -4.47 -35.96 12.34
N GLU A 28 -3.16 -36.14 12.15
CA GLU A 28 -2.40 -37.07 13.00
C GLU A 28 -1.61 -36.40 14.14
N SER A 29 -1.95 -35.15 14.46
CA SER A 29 -1.51 -34.49 15.69
C SER A 29 -2.72 -33.93 16.46
N GLY A 30 -3.39 -34.74 17.15
CA GLY A 30 -4.15 -34.62 18.40
C GLY A 30 -5.03 -33.41 18.72
N SER A 31 -5.50 -32.58 17.79
CA SER A 31 -6.51 -31.57 18.05
C SER A 31 -7.81 -31.93 17.32
N SER A 32 -8.89 -32.20 18.07
CA SER A 32 -10.22 -32.37 17.49
C SER A 32 -10.83 -31.02 17.16
N GLU A 33 -11.13 -30.78 15.88
CA GLU A 33 -11.83 -29.57 15.40
C GLU A 33 -13.29 -29.58 15.87
N VAL A 34 -13.74 -28.46 16.46
CA VAL A 34 -15.13 -28.31 16.95
C VAL A 34 -16.03 -27.63 15.92
N GLY A 35 -15.44 -26.91 14.95
CA GLY A 35 -16.16 -26.27 13.87
C GLY A 35 -15.23 -25.83 12.76
N ALA A 36 -15.70 -25.91 11.52
CA ALA A 36 -14.95 -25.49 10.33
C ALA A 36 -15.87 -24.73 9.37
N VAL A 37 -15.33 -23.68 8.74
CA VAL A 37 -15.99 -22.87 7.70
C VAL A 37 -15.07 -22.77 6.50
N LEU A 38 -15.60 -22.92 5.28
CA LEU A 38 -14.86 -22.86 4.04
C LEU A 38 -15.50 -21.82 3.12
N LEU A 39 -14.68 -20.92 2.55
CA LEU A 39 -15.07 -20.01 1.49
C LEU A 39 -14.21 -20.24 0.25
N SER A 40 -14.84 -20.29 -0.91
CA SER A 40 -14.16 -20.47 -2.20
C SER A 40 -14.29 -19.24 -3.09
N SER A 41 -13.26 -19.01 -3.91
CA SER A 41 -13.33 -18.03 -5.01
C SER A 41 -14.41 -18.39 -6.02
N PRO A 42 -14.85 -17.44 -6.88
CA PRO A 42 -15.87 -17.68 -7.89
C PRO A 42 -15.53 -18.82 -8.85
N ASN A 43 -14.28 -18.98 -9.25
CA ASN A 43 -13.81 -20.08 -10.10
C ASN A 43 -13.63 -21.41 -9.35
N GLY A 44 -13.66 -21.39 -8.00
CA GLY A 44 -13.51 -22.54 -7.13
C GLY A 44 -12.08 -23.04 -6.92
N GLU A 45 -11.08 -22.39 -7.49
CA GLU A 45 -9.67 -22.80 -7.42
C GLU A 45 -9.00 -22.39 -6.11
N LEU A 46 -9.36 -21.22 -5.59
CA LEU A 46 -8.80 -20.67 -4.35
C LEU A 46 -9.79 -20.85 -3.19
N GLN A 47 -9.27 -21.28 -2.05
CA GLN A 47 -10.08 -21.55 -0.87
C GLN A 47 -9.39 -21.02 0.40
N ILE A 48 -10.20 -20.45 1.30
CA ILE A 48 -9.79 -20.13 2.68
C ILE A 48 -10.68 -20.92 3.63
N ALA A 49 -10.04 -21.67 4.54
CA ALA A 49 -10.73 -22.41 5.59
C ALA A 49 -10.43 -21.78 6.95
N VAL A 50 -11.44 -21.65 7.81
CA VAL A 50 -11.29 -21.21 9.21
C VAL A 50 -11.76 -22.32 10.11
N VAL A 51 -10.97 -22.66 11.13
CA VAL A 51 -11.27 -23.70 12.11
C VAL A 51 -11.13 -23.18 13.53
N ALA A 52 -11.92 -23.73 14.45
CA ALA A 52 -11.77 -23.54 15.88
C ALA A 52 -11.34 -24.85 16.52
N ASP A 53 -10.35 -24.80 17.41
CA ASP A 53 -9.99 -25.95 18.24
C ASP A 53 -10.91 -26.09 19.47
N MET A 54 -10.64 -27.10 20.33
CA MET A 54 -11.45 -27.36 21.54
C MET A 54 -11.36 -26.26 22.59
N GLU A 55 -10.29 -25.47 22.56
CA GLU A 55 -10.08 -24.31 23.42
C GLU A 55 -10.67 -23.04 22.83
N GLY A 56 -11.33 -23.11 21.66
CA GLY A 56 -11.92 -21.98 20.95
C GLY A 56 -10.87 -21.02 20.38
N ARG A 57 -9.67 -21.50 20.05
CA ARG A 57 -8.67 -20.73 19.32
C ARG A 57 -8.94 -20.87 17.83
N LEU A 58 -8.98 -19.75 17.15
CA LEU A 58 -9.22 -19.70 15.73
C LEU A 58 -7.91 -19.79 14.94
N SER A 59 -7.97 -20.50 13.82
CA SER A 59 -6.89 -20.51 12.82
C SER A 59 -7.47 -20.61 11.41
N TYR A 60 -6.65 -20.32 10.41
CA TYR A 60 -7.05 -20.40 9.00
C TYR A 60 -5.95 -21.03 8.15
N SER A 61 -6.33 -21.49 6.96
CA SER A 61 -5.40 -21.93 5.91
C SER A 61 -5.89 -21.48 4.54
N VAL A 62 -4.97 -21.35 3.57
CA VAL A 62 -5.28 -20.99 2.19
C VAL A 62 -4.71 -22.03 1.24
N ALA A 63 -5.54 -22.50 0.31
CA ALA A 63 -5.15 -23.46 -0.73
C ALA A 63 -5.59 -23.00 -2.10
N LYS A 64 -4.76 -23.22 -3.13
CA LYS A 64 -5.08 -23.03 -4.55
C LYS A 64 -4.86 -24.33 -5.30
N ASP A 65 -5.85 -24.74 -6.10
CA ASP A 65 -5.83 -26.00 -6.87
C ASP A 65 -5.50 -27.23 -5.99
N GLY A 66 -5.98 -27.23 -4.75
CA GLY A 66 -5.75 -28.29 -3.79
C GLY A 66 -4.35 -28.30 -3.15
N VAL A 67 -3.50 -27.30 -3.43
CA VAL A 67 -2.18 -27.13 -2.80
C VAL A 67 -2.26 -26.06 -1.73
N THR A 68 -1.89 -26.40 -0.49
CA THR A 68 -1.82 -25.45 0.62
C THR A 68 -0.63 -24.50 0.42
N LEU A 69 -0.89 -23.19 0.40
CA LEU A 69 0.09 -22.15 0.21
C LEU A 69 0.22 -21.21 1.43
N VAL A 70 -0.80 -21.20 2.29
CA VAL A 70 -0.69 -20.70 3.67
C VAL A 70 -1.18 -21.84 4.56
N GLU A 71 -0.28 -22.38 5.37
CA GLU A 71 -0.57 -23.45 6.30
C GLU A 71 -1.42 -22.94 7.48
N GLN A 72 -1.81 -23.82 8.37
CA GLN A 72 -2.63 -23.45 9.53
C GLN A 72 -1.98 -22.31 10.32
N SER A 73 -2.59 -21.14 10.23
CA SER A 73 -2.11 -19.86 10.73
C SER A 73 -3.03 -19.33 11.83
N PRO A 74 -2.52 -18.77 12.92
CA PRO A 74 -3.34 -18.28 14.00
C PRO A 74 -4.15 -17.05 13.57
N LEU A 75 -5.38 -16.98 14.09
CA LEU A 75 -6.23 -15.79 14.14
C LEU A 75 -6.40 -15.36 15.60
N GLY A 76 -6.54 -14.07 15.84
CA GLY A 76 -6.85 -13.55 17.16
C GLY A 76 -6.51 -12.08 17.30
N LEU A 77 -7.27 -11.43 18.17
CA LEU A 77 -7.11 -10.03 18.52
C LEU A 77 -7.57 -9.87 19.97
N VAL A 78 -6.80 -9.11 20.74
CA VAL A 78 -7.18 -8.69 22.09
C VAL A 78 -7.38 -7.19 22.12
N SER A 79 -8.50 -6.75 22.63
CA SER A 79 -8.74 -5.34 22.93
C SER A 79 -9.23 -5.17 24.38
N THR A 80 -9.44 -3.94 24.80
CA THR A 80 -10.00 -3.65 26.13
C THR A 80 -11.42 -4.18 26.31
N THR A 81 -12.10 -4.59 25.23
CA THR A 81 -13.49 -5.06 25.23
C THR A 81 -13.68 -6.47 24.68
N HIS A 82 -12.71 -7.02 23.95
CA HIS A 82 -12.80 -8.33 23.28
C HIS A 82 -11.51 -9.13 23.47
N ASP A 83 -11.64 -10.45 23.62
CA ASP A 83 -10.53 -11.41 23.57
C ASP A 83 -10.89 -12.53 22.60
N LEU A 84 -10.33 -12.46 21.38
CA LEU A 84 -10.55 -13.43 20.32
C LEU A 84 -9.39 -14.45 20.21
N THR A 85 -8.58 -14.63 21.26
CA THR A 85 -7.43 -15.56 21.25
C THR A 85 -7.76 -16.94 21.80
N GLY A 86 -8.93 -17.11 22.45
CA GLY A 86 -9.41 -18.37 22.97
C GLY A 86 -10.81 -18.27 23.55
N GLY A 87 -11.46 -19.43 23.80
CA GLY A 87 -12.84 -19.46 24.25
C GLY A 87 -13.86 -18.92 23.24
N VAL A 88 -13.45 -18.74 21.99
CA VAL A 88 -14.31 -18.17 20.94
C VAL A 88 -15.29 -19.24 20.46
N THR A 89 -16.55 -18.85 20.34
CA THR A 89 -17.59 -19.66 19.71
C THR A 89 -18.00 -19.04 18.37
N MET A 90 -18.09 -19.90 17.35
CA MET A 90 -18.57 -19.52 16.01
C MET A 90 -20.08 -19.81 15.90
N SER A 91 -20.80 -18.91 15.26
CA SER A 91 -22.22 -19.11 14.92
C SER A 91 -22.38 -19.37 13.41
N ALA A 92 -23.62 -19.61 12.97
CA ALA A 92 -23.89 -19.83 11.54
C ALA A 92 -23.43 -18.63 10.70
N ALA A 93 -22.56 -18.91 9.73
CA ALA A 93 -22.05 -17.90 8.82
C ALA A 93 -23.10 -17.55 7.75
N SER A 94 -22.98 -16.34 7.20
CA SER A 94 -23.71 -15.90 6.02
C SER A 94 -22.76 -15.65 4.87
N GLU A 95 -23.15 -16.03 3.64
CA GLU A 95 -22.34 -15.88 2.43
C GLU A 95 -23.09 -15.06 1.40
N ARG A 96 -22.35 -14.21 0.67
CA ARG A 96 -22.86 -13.48 -0.49
C ARG A 96 -21.83 -13.42 -1.62
N ALA A 97 -22.32 -13.36 -2.86
CA ALA A 97 -21.47 -13.06 -4.01
C ALA A 97 -21.15 -11.56 -4.07
N ILE A 98 -19.95 -11.24 -4.54
CA ILE A 98 -19.52 -9.90 -4.94
C ILE A 98 -19.50 -9.85 -6.46
N ASP A 99 -20.20 -8.89 -7.05
CA ASP A 99 -20.10 -8.52 -8.48
C ASP A 99 -20.26 -7.00 -8.55
N GLU A 100 -19.13 -6.31 -8.62
CA GLU A 100 -19.04 -4.86 -8.57
C GLU A 100 -18.21 -4.37 -9.76
N SER A 101 -18.60 -3.25 -10.35
CA SER A 101 -17.82 -2.58 -11.40
C SER A 101 -17.58 -1.13 -11.02
N TYR A 102 -16.35 -0.64 -11.26
CA TYR A 102 -15.97 0.75 -11.04
C TYR A 102 -14.85 1.17 -11.98
N THR A 103 -14.57 2.45 -12.06
CA THR A 103 -13.47 3.01 -12.86
C THR A 103 -12.49 3.74 -11.96
N MET A 104 -11.21 3.73 -12.37
CA MET A 104 -10.14 4.51 -11.73
C MET A 104 -9.45 5.38 -12.76
N PRO A 105 -9.13 6.64 -12.44
CA PRO A 105 -8.35 7.51 -13.34
C PRO A 105 -6.88 7.07 -13.44
N THR A 106 -6.38 6.34 -12.44
CA THR A 106 -4.99 5.84 -12.34
C THR A 106 -4.99 4.37 -11.95
N GLY A 107 -3.82 3.75 -11.88
CA GLY A 107 -3.65 2.35 -11.49
C GLY A 107 -3.49 1.41 -12.69
N LYS A 108 -3.28 0.13 -12.42
CA LYS A 108 -2.98 -0.90 -13.43
C LYS A 108 -4.06 -1.08 -14.51
N ARG A 109 -5.30 -0.81 -14.18
CA ARG A 109 -6.48 -0.94 -15.06
C ARG A 109 -7.47 0.16 -14.74
N SER A 110 -7.98 0.85 -15.76
CA SER A 110 -9.00 1.88 -15.57
C SER A 110 -10.37 1.24 -15.27
N GLU A 111 -10.81 0.30 -16.10
CA GLU A 111 -12.06 -0.41 -15.86
C GLU A 111 -11.82 -1.62 -14.95
N ARG A 112 -12.59 -1.71 -13.89
CA ARG A 112 -12.51 -2.78 -12.88
C ARG A 112 -13.84 -3.53 -12.82
N ARG A 113 -13.77 -4.85 -12.79
CA ARG A 113 -14.86 -5.73 -12.42
C ARG A 113 -14.39 -6.68 -11.35
N VAL A 114 -14.92 -6.52 -10.17
CA VAL A 114 -14.57 -7.30 -8.98
C VAL A 114 -15.56 -8.44 -8.82
N LEU A 115 -15.09 -9.66 -8.99
CA LEU A 115 -15.85 -10.87 -8.69
C LEU A 115 -15.27 -11.52 -7.44
N GLY A 116 -16.13 -11.94 -6.53
CA GLY A 116 -15.69 -12.58 -5.30
C GLY A 116 -16.82 -13.24 -4.54
N SER A 117 -16.46 -13.96 -3.50
CA SER A 117 -17.35 -14.47 -2.46
C SER A 117 -16.98 -13.81 -1.14
N GLU A 118 -17.99 -13.38 -0.37
CA GLU A 118 -17.80 -12.85 0.98
C GLU A 118 -18.55 -13.71 1.98
N LEU A 119 -17.90 -14.03 3.10
CA LEU A 119 -18.49 -14.75 4.21
C LEU A 119 -18.33 -13.94 5.49
N THR A 120 -19.44 -13.71 6.18
CA THR A 120 -19.45 -13.13 7.53
C THR A 120 -19.68 -14.23 8.53
N LEU A 121 -18.69 -14.43 9.42
CA LEU A 121 -18.70 -15.42 10.50
C LEU A 121 -18.91 -14.72 11.83
N PRO A 122 -20.10 -14.79 12.44
CA PRO A 122 -20.34 -14.20 13.75
C PRO A 122 -19.58 -14.99 14.84
N LEU A 123 -18.89 -14.23 15.69
CA LEU A 123 -18.09 -14.71 16.79
C LEU A 123 -18.62 -14.19 18.14
N ARG A 124 -18.39 -14.98 19.17
CA ARG A 124 -18.57 -14.56 20.55
C ARG A 124 -17.38 -15.02 21.37
N ASP A 125 -16.74 -14.11 22.09
CA ASP A 125 -15.62 -14.44 22.97
C ASP A 125 -16.08 -15.11 24.27
N GLY A 126 -15.14 -15.55 25.08
CA GLY A 126 -15.40 -16.22 26.36
C GLY A 126 -16.14 -15.35 27.39
N ASN A 127 -16.14 -14.04 27.22
CA ASN A 127 -16.84 -13.06 28.08
C ASN A 127 -18.21 -12.65 27.52
N GLY A 128 -18.57 -13.13 26.32
CA GLY A 128 -19.83 -12.86 25.66
C GLY A 128 -19.80 -11.64 24.72
N ALA A 129 -18.66 -10.97 24.54
CA ALA A 129 -18.52 -9.89 23.58
C ALA A 129 -18.68 -10.43 22.15
N ARG A 130 -19.31 -9.62 21.28
CA ARG A 130 -19.63 -10.02 19.91
C ARG A 130 -18.67 -9.40 18.93
N ALA A 131 -18.19 -10.22 18.02
CA ALA A 131 -17.40 -9.79 16.87
C ALA A 131 -17.84 -10.55 15.62
N GLU A 132 -17.30 -10.15 14.47
CA GLU A 132 -17.44 -10.89 13.23
C GLU A 132 -16.06 -11.03 12.59
N LEU A 133 -15.77 -12.19 12.01
CA LEU A 133 -14.68 -12.37 11.09
C LEU A 133 -15.25 -12.33 9.67
N ILE A 134 -14.85 -11.35 8.89
CA ILE A 134 -15.29 -11.17 7.51
C ILE A 134 -14.19 -11.69 6.59
N LEU A 135 -14.53 -12.64 5.74
CA LEU A 135 -13.63 -13.26 4.76
C LEU A 135 -14.07 -12.86 3.36
N ARG A 136 -13.12 -12.64 2.46
CA ARG A 136 -13.35 -12.53 1.01
C ARG A 136 -12.44 -13.48 0.25
N ALA A 137 -12.95 -14.10 -0.78
CA ALA A 137 -12.21 -14.92 -1.72
C ALA A 137 -12.46 -14.44 -3.15
N HIS A 138 -11.38 -14.07 -3.85
CA HIS A 138 -11.30 -13.69 -5.25
C HIS A 138 -10.45 -14.71 -6.00
N ASP A 139 -10.42 -14.66 -7.32
CA ASP A 139 -9.68 -15.67 -8.12
C ASP A 139 -8.14 -15.49 -8.02
N ASP A 140 -7.68 -14.32 -7.57
CA ASP A 140 -6.27 -13.96 -7.39
C ASP A 140 -5.81 -13.86 -5.92
N GLY A 141 -6.73 -13.95 -4.95
CA GLY A 141 -6.36 -13.86 -3.54
C GLY A 141 -7.51 -13.93 -2.57
N VAL A 142 -7.17 -13.95 -1.29
CA VAL A 142 -8.12 -13.91 -0.18
C VAL A 142 -7.82 -12.75 0.75
N ALA A 143 -8.83 -12.31 1.48
CA ALA A 143 -8.65 -11.31 2.52
C ALA A 143 -9.57 -11.61 3.71
N PHE A 144 -9.16 -11.12 4.89
CA PHE A 144 -10.00 -11.17 6.07
C PHE A 144 -9.77 -9.97 6.98
N ARG A 145 -10.79 -9.65 7.81
CA ARG A 145 -10.70 -8.62 8.83
C ARG A 145 -11.62 -8.92 10.00
N TYR A 146 -11.34 -8.33 11.15
CA TYR A 146 -12.21 -8.35 12.31
C TYR A 146 -13.14 -7.14 12.32
N HIS A 147 -14.40 -7.37 12.70
CA HIS A 147 -15.38 -6.35 13.00
C HIS A 147 -15.76 -6.50 14.48
N LEU A 148 -15.31 -5.57 15.30
CA LEU A 148 -15.62 -5.55 16.73
C LEU A 148 -16.93 -4.81 16.95
N LEU A 149 -17.89 -5.49 17.56
CA LEU A 149 -19.24 -4.98 17.79
C LEU A 149 -19.40 -4.53 19.24
N GLY A 150 -20.24 -3.52 19.48
CA GLY A 150 -20.53 -3.03 20.83
C GLY A 150 -20.72 -1.53 20.87
N GLU A 151 -20.52 -0.96 22.05
CA GLU A 151 -20.61 0.47 22.32
C GLU A 151 -19.42 0.93 23.17
N GLY A 152 -19.09 2.23 23.09
CA GLY A 152 -17.97 2.83 23.80
C GLY A 152 -16.65 2.67 23.06
N ASP A 153 -15.56 3.11 23.67
CA ASP A 153 -14.21 3.02 23.08
C ASP A 153 -13.59 1.66 23.33
N SER A 154 -12.84 1.18 22.37
CA SER A 154 -12.02 -0.03 22.49
C SER A 154 -10.60 0.22 21.96
N GLU A 155 -9.60 -0.18 22.74
CA GLU A 155 -8.18 -0.12 22.39
C GLU A 155 -7.69 -1.53 22.07
N VAL A 156 -7.05 -1.71 20.91
CA VAL A 156 -6.49 -3.01 20.51
C VAL A 156 -5.13 -3.18 21.17
N MET A 157 -5.02 -4.17 22.04
CA MET A 157 -3.83 -4.45 22.84
C MET A 157 -2.81 -5.33 22.09
N SER A 158 -3.33 -6.28 21.28
CA SER A 158 -2.49 -7.17 20.48
C SER A 158 -3.29 -7.83 19.35
N GLU A 159 -2.57 -8.25 18.31
CA GLU A 159 -3.11 -9.07 17.22
C GLU A 159 -2.18 -10.28 17.01
N SER A 160 -2.69 -11.49 17.25
CA SER A 160 -1.95 -12.75 17.07
C SER A 160 -2.03 -13.30 15.64
N THR A 161 -2.73 -12.61 14.76
CA THR A 161 -2.83 -12.99 13.34
C THR A 161 -1.45 -13.25 12.74
N GLY A 162 -1.33 -14.40 12.08
CA GLY A 162 -0.09 -14.81 11.44
C GLY A 162 -0.31 -15.41 10.06
N PHE A 163 0.79 -15.63 9.36
CA PHE A 163 0.87 -16.19 8.02
C PHE A 163 1.94 -17.27 8.01
N SER A 164 1.53 -18.53 8.04
CA SER A 164 2.42 -19.69 8.04
C SER A 164 2.68 -20.12 6.59
N ILE A 165 3.86 -19.80 6.10
CA ILE A 165 4.28 -20.10 4.73
C ILE A 165 5.05 -21.41 4.70
N PRO A 166 4.71 -22.38 3.82
CA PRO A 166 5.44 -23.64 3.71
C PRO A 166 6.84 -23.44 3.17
N ASP A 167 7.78 -24.24 3.66
CA ASP A 167 9.11 -24.34 3.08
C ASP A 167 9.09 -25.37 1.95
N GLY A 168 8.59 -25.01 0.79
CA GLY A 168 8.40 -25.93 -0.34
C GLY A 168 9.60 -26.84 -0.63
N ALA A 169 9.41 -27.90 -1.40
CA ALA A 169 10.40 -28.97 -1.63
C ALA A 169 11.80 -28.50 -2.07
N THR A 170 11.90 -27.32 -2.66
CA THR A 170 13.15 -26.69 -3.10
C THR A 170 13.50 -25.41 -2.33
N GLY A 171 12.82 -25.16 -1.22
CA GLY A 171 12.96 -23.97 -0.37
C GLY A 171 12.03 -22.82 -0.79
N THR A 172 11.84 -21.91 0.15
CA THR A 172 11.06 -20.67 -0.04
C THR A 172 11.95 -19.47 0.19
N ARG A 173 11.91 -18.51 -0.75
CA ARG A 173 12.60 -17.21 -0.62
C ARG A 173 11.60 -16.12 -0.26
N VAL A 174 12.06 -15.13 0.49
CA VAL A 174 11.27 -13.99 0.94
C VAL A 174 11.84 -12.72 0.35
N LEU A 175 11.12 -12.11 -0.57
CA LEU A 175 11.42 -10.78 -1.07
C LEU A 175 10.64 -9.77 -0.22
N THR A 176 11.35 -8.87 0.43
CA THR A 176 10.77 -7.92 1.38
C THR A 176 11.62 -6.66 1.47
N ARG A 177 11.11 -5.66 2.15
CA ARG A 177 11.87 -4.50 2.61
C ARG A 177 11.94 -4.53 4.12
N PRO A 178 13.15 -4.59 4.71
CA PRO A 178 13.30 -4.41 6.14
C PRO A 178 12.77 -3.04 6.53
N TYR A 179 11.84 -2.97 7.47
CA TYR A 179 11.32 -1.68 7.96
C TYR A 179 12.29 -1.11 8.98
N ASP A 180 12.88 0.01 8.67
CA ASP A 180 13.80 0.67 9.59
C ASP A 180 13.06 1.74 10.42
N GLY A 181 12.45 1.29 11.49
CA GLY A 181 11.82 2.16 12.48
C GLY A 181 12.72 2.46 13.68
N GLY A 182 14.01 2.10 13.62
CA GLY A 182 14.99 2.30 14.67
C GLY A 182 15.57 3.73 14.71
N ASP A 183 16.87 3.83 14.93
CA ASP A 183 17.57 5.12 14.98
C ASP A 183 17.53 5.86 13.63
N ALA A 184 17.36 5.12 12.53
CA ALA A 184 17.19 5.68 11.19
C ALA A 184 15.84 6.40 10.98
N ILE A 185 14.84 6.23 11.83
CA ILE A 185 13.66 7.11 11.89
C ILE A 185 14.10 8.58 11.99
N PHE A 186 15.27 8.80 12.49
CA PHE A 186 15.88 10.11 12.65
C PHE A 186 16.83 10.48 11.50
N ALA A 187 17.07 9.56 10.56
CA ALA A 187 17.72 9.90 9.31
C ALA A 187 16.77 10.77 8.47
N PRO A 188 17.23 11.89 7.92
CA PRO A 188 16.35 12.93 7.37
C PRO A 188 15.40 12.48 6.26
N SER A 189 15.69 11.40 5.58
CA SER A 189 14.91 10.94 4.39
C SER A 189 14.34 9.54 4.53
N ALA A 190 14.61 8.81 5.59
CA ALA A 190 14.13 7.45 5.72
C ALA A 190 12.74 7.40 6.33
N GLY A 191 11.72 7.57 5.52
CA GLY A 191 10.47 6.89 5.79
C GLY A 191 10.75 5.39 5.86
N GLY A 192 10.23 4.68 6.88
CA GLY A 192 10.55 3.26 7.10
C GLY A 192 10.34 2.33 5.88
N TYR A 193 9.67 2.81 4.83
CA TYR A 193 9.38 2.10 3.58
C TYR A 193 10.39 2.36 2.43
N GLU A 194 11.36 3.25 2.60
CA GLU A 194 12.35 3.59 1.57
C GLU A 194 13.61 2.74 1.64
N MET A 195 13.60 1.71 2.47
CA MET A 195 14.73 0.77 2.56
C MET A 195 14.86 -0.08 1.29
N PRO A 196 16.09 -0.40 0.88
CA PRO A 196 16.34 -1.33 -0.21
C PRO A 196 15.64 -2.67 -0.01
N PRO A 197 15.10 -3.30 -1.07
CA PRO A 197 14.56 -4.65 -0.98
C PRO A 197 15.67 -5.68 -0.75
N GLU A 198 15.35 -6.73 0.01
CA GLU A 198 16.23 -7.85 0.31
C GLU A 198 15.58 -9.18 -0.04
N ILE A 199 16.41 -10.17 -0.42
CA ILE A 199 15.98 -11.56 -0.59
C ILE A 199 16.55 -12.37 0.57
N LEU A 200 15.67 -12.96 1.36
CA LEU A 200 15.99 -13.72 2.57
C LEU A 200 15.54 -15.17 2.42
N SER A 201 16.07 -16.05 3.27
CA SER A 201 15.52 -17.38 3.45
C SER A 201 14.25 -17.33 4.33
N LEU A 202 13.34 -18.28 4.13
CA LEU A 202 12.16 -18.43 5.01
C LEU A 202 12.60 -18.54 6.48
N GLY A 203 11.92 -17.82 7.36
CA GLY A 203 12.19 -17.83 8.80
C GLY A 203 13.45 -17.05 9.22
N GLN A 204 14.16 -16.42 8.30
CA GLN A 204 15.33 -15.61 8.65
C GLN A 204 14.88 -14.34 9.39
N ALA A 205 15.39 -14.14 10.61
CA ALA A 205 15.20 -12.91 11.36
C ALA A 205 16.04 -11.76 10.80
N ILE A 206 15.58 -10.54 10.99
CA ILE A 206 16.30 -9.32 10.63
C ILE A 206 16.54 -8.43 11.86
N ASP A 207 17.63 -7.67 11.83
CA ASP A 207 17.95 -6.66 12.85
C ASP A 207 17.34 -5.30 12.44
N ARG A 208 16.01 -5.24 12.46
CA ARG A 208 15.19 -4.07 12.11
C ARG A 208 13.87 -4.13 12.89
N THR A 209 12.94 -3.23 12.64
CA THR A 209 11.66 -3.17 13.35
C THR A 209 10.50 -3.80 12.58
N GLY A 210 10.78 -4.80 11.76
CA GLY A 210 9.81 -5.62 11.04
C GLY A 210 10.05 -5.71 9.55
N PHE A 211 9.25 -6.55 8.89
CA PHE A 211 9.19 -6.66 7.43
C PHE A 211 8.06 -5.78 6.92
N ALA A 212 8.38 -4.79 6.08
CA ALA A 212 7.38 -3.91 5.49
C ALA A 212 6.44 -4.65 4.55
N PHE A 213 5.17 -4.27 4.53
CA PHE A 213 4.27 -4.66 3.47
C PHE A 213 4.59 -3.92 2.15
N PRO A 214 4.30 -4.55 0.99
CA PRO A 214 4.03 -5.97 0.83
C PRO A 214 5.27 -6.82 1.09
N THR A 215 5.07 -8.07 1.50
CA THR A 215 6.11 -9.11 1.56
C THR A 215 5.73 -10.23 0.61
N LEU A 216 6.65 -10.63 -0.27
CA LEU A 216 6.44 -11.64 -1.30
C LEU A 216 7.23 -12.90 -1.00
N PHE A 217 6.54 -14.02 -0.91
CA PHE A 217 7.11 -15.35 -0.72
C PHE A 217 7.14 -16.08 -2.07
N GLU A 218 8.33 -16.47 -2.50
CA GLU A 218 8.55 -17.27 -3.70
C GLU A 218 8.74 -18.73 -3.28
N ILE A 219 7.79 -19.57 -3.60
CA ILE A 219 7.75 -20.98 -3.21
C ILE A 219 8.20 -21.86 -4.38
N GLU A 220 9.01 -22.88 -4.10
CA GLU A 220 9.46 -23.88 -5.10
C GLU A 220 10.10 -23.22 -6.34
N GLN A 221 11.07 -22.34 -6.11
CA GLN A 221 11.85 -21.66 -7.17
C GLN A 221 10.98 -20.92 -8.20
N GLY A 222 9.91 -20.26 -7.74
CA GLY A 222 9.04 -19.47 -8.59
C GLY A 222 7.87 -20.22 -9.20
N ALA A 223 7.62 -21.47 -8.77
CA ALA A 223 6.43 -22.19 -9.20
C ALA A 223 5.15 -21.54 -8.67
N ARG A 224 5.23 -20.92 -7.48
CA ARG A 224 4.09 -20.24 -6.82
C ARG A 224 4.58 -19.05 -6.00
N TYR A 225 3.68 -18.09 -5.84
CA TYR A 225 3.92 -16.89 -5.05
C TYR A 225 2.78 -16.66 -4.06
N VAL A 226 3.13 -16.15 -2.89
CA VAL A 226 2.20 -15.62 -1.89
C VAL A 226 2.66 -14.21 -1.55
N MET A 227 1.82 -13.20 -1.79
CA MET A 227 2.08 -11.82 -1.38
C MET A 227 1.17 -11.47 -0.21
N VAL A 228 1.76 -11.00 0.88
CA VAL A 228 1.01 -10.53 2.06
C VAL A 228 1.07 -9.02 2.14
N SER A 229 -0.11 -8.40 2.33
CA SER A 229 -0.25 -6.95 2.47
C SER A 229 -1.45 -6.58 3.36
N ALA A 230 -1.83 -5.31 3.37
CA ALA A 230 -3.03 -4.80 4.04
C ALA A 230 -3.75 -3.79 3.15
N SER A 231 -5.06 -3.64 3.34
CA SER A 231 -5.89 -2.70 2.59
C SER A 231 -6.98 -2.08 3.46
N ASP A 232 -7.60 -1.00 2.96
CA ASP A 232 -8.71 -0.27 3.60
C ASP A 232 -8.37 0.18 5.03
N LEU A 233 -7.15 0.69 5.22
CA LEU A 233 -6.73 1.28 6.48
C LEU A 233 -7.38 2.65 6.64
N ASP A 234 -8.07 2.87 7.75
CA ASP A 234 -8.73 4.13 8.06
C ASP A 234 -8.33 4.67 9.45
N PRO A 235 -8.79 5.86 9.86
CA PRO A 235 -8.41 6.48 11.13
C PRO A 235 -8.76 5.69 12.40
N SER A 236 -9.52 4.61 12.30
CA SER A 236 -9.83 3.74 13.45
C SER A 236 -8.68 2.78 13.81
N TYR A 237 -7.63 2.70 12.98
CA TYR A 237 -6.52 1.76 13.17
C TYR A 237 -5.16 2.38 12.83
N CYS A 238 -4.09 1.62 13.09
CA CYS A 238 -2.72 1.97 12.69
C CYS A 238 -2.23 1.11 11.52
N GLY A 239 -1.19 1.56 10.82
CA GLY A 239 -0.48 0.72 9.88
C GLY A 239 0.23 -0.42 10.61
N THR A 240 0.27 -1.59 9.99
CA THR A 240 0.95 -2.77 10.52
C THR A 240 1.91 -3.34 9.51
N ARG A 241 2.83 -4.21 9.98
CA ARG A 241 3.83 -4.92 9.22
C ARG A 241 4.04 -6.31 9.81
N LEU A 242 4.98 -7.10 9.29
CA LEU A 242 5.30 -8.39 9.88
C LEU A 242 6.45 -8.24 10.90
N HIS A 243 6.43 -9.10 11.92
CA HIS A 243 7.42 -9.08 13.00
C HIS A 243 8.80 -9.52 12.47
N GLU A 244 9.86 -8.88 12.93
CA GLU A 244 11.25 -9.09 12.50
C GLU A 244 11.83 -10.46 12.86
N THR A 245 11.17 -11.20 13.76
CA THR A 245 11.60 -12.52 14.22
C THR A 245 10.48 -13.53 13.94
N PRO A 246 10.44 -14.11 12.72
CA PRO A 246 9.48 -15.16 12.40
C PRO A 246 9.80 -16.43 13.19
N ASP A 247 8.78 -17.26 13.42
CA ASP A 247 8.91 -18.57 14.04
C ASP A 247 8.85 -19.65 12.94
N GLY A 248 10.00 -20.02 12.41
CA GLY A 248 10.05 -20.81 11.18
C GLY A 248 9.35 -20.10 10.03
N GLY A 249 8.36 -20.75 9.38
CA GLY A 249 7.54 -20.15 8.32
C GLY A 249 6.44 -19.23 8.79
N LEU A 250 6.23 -19.07 10.10
CA LEU A 250 5.15 -18.27 10.67
C LEU A 250 5.57 -16.82 10.91
N TYR A 251 4.99 -15.91 10.13
CA TYR A 251 5.15 -14.45 10.23
C TYR A 251 3.90 -13.85 10.90
N ARG A 252 4.08 -13.07 11.96
CA ARG A 252 2.98 -12.44 12.72
C ARG A 252 2.89 -10.95 12.48
N ILE A 253 1.70 -10.39 12.66
CA ILE A 253 1.47 -8.95 12.65
C ILE A 253 2.28 -8.28 13.77
N ARG A 254 2.85 -7.12 13.44
CA ARG A 254 3.48 -6.18 14.36
C ARG A 254 2.85 -4.79 14.22
N PHE A 255 2.60 -4.15 15.34
CA PHE A 255 2.22 -2.74 15.42
C PHE A 255 3.43 -1.81 15.22
N PRO A 256 3.20 -0.48 15.02
CA PRO A 256 4.27 0.49 14.94
C PRO A 256 5.23 0.43 16.11
N ASP A 257 6.44 0.94 15.93
CA ASP A 257 7.41 1.09 17.02
C ASP A 257 7.11 2.38 17.81
N GLU A 258 7.33 2.36 19.13
CA GLU A 258 7.08 3.51 20.00
C GLU A 258 7.89 4.76 19.60
N ARG A 259 9.05 4.57 18.98
CA ARG A 259 9.96 5.65 18.54
C ARG A 259 9.48 6.35 17.27
N GLU A 260 8.60 5.73 16.48
CA GLU A 260 8.08 6.32 15.24
C GLU A 260 7.44 7.70 15.51
N GLY A 261 7.57 8.61 14.52
CA GLY A 261 7.06 9.97 14.63
C GLY A 261 7.67 10.73 15.81
N ARG A 262 8.95 10.44 16.14
CA ARG A 262 9.69 11.00 17.30
C ARG A 262 8.98 10.72 18.64
N GLY A 263 8.40 9.54 18.78
CA GLY A 263 7.67 9.12 19.97
C GLY A 263 6.28 9.74 20.14
N LEU A 264 5.81 10.52 19.16
CA LEU A 264 4.47 11.14 19.22
C LEU A 264 3.39 10.16 18.72
N GLY A 265 2.25 10.19 19.39
CA GLY A 265 1.12 9.30 19.13
C GLY A 265 1.25 7.94 19.79
N GLU A 266 0.09 7.31 20.01
CA GLU A 266 0.00 5.99 20.64
C GLU A 266 0.34 4.89 19.62
N VAL A 267 0.96 3.82 20.09
CA VAL A 267 1.31 2.65 19.28
C VAL A 267 0.07 1.80 19.00
N LEU A 268 -0.77 1.65 20.03
CA LEU A 268 -1.96 0.80 19.97
C LEU A 268 -3.16 1.61 19.46
N PRO A 269 -3.88 1.09 18.46
CA PRO A 269 -5.01 1.82 17.91
C PRO A 269 -6.21 1.77 18.85
N LYS A 270 -6.94 2.89 18.91
CA LYS A 270 -8.14 3.04 19.71
C LYS A 270 -9.25 3.68 18.87
N ALA A 271 -10.44 3.08 18.93
CA ALA A 271 -11.61 3.60 18.21
C ALA A 271 -12.91 3.36 18.97
N PRO A 272 -13.97 4.15 18.71
CA PRO A 272 -15.32 3.83 19.18
C PRO A 272 -15.86 2.58 18.48
N LEU A 273 -16.55 1.72 19.23
CA LEU A 273 -17.25 0.56 18.68
C LEU A 273 -18.57 0.99 18.02
N PRO A 274 -19.01 0.33 16.94
CA PRO A 274 -18.30 -0.75 16.25
C PRO A 274 -17.21 -0.22 15.34
N PHE A 275 -16.11 -0.95 15.17
CA PHE A 275 -15.10 -0.64 14.14
C PHE A 275 -14.54 -1.91 13.49
N MET A 276 -13.96 -1.74 12.30
CA MET A 276 -13.31 -2.81 11.53
C MET A 276 -11.79 -2.61 11.52
N THR A 277 -11.04 -3.72 11.63
CA THR A 277 -9.60 -3.68 11.33
C THR A 277 -9.37 -3.53 9.82
N PRO A 278 -8.19 -3.10 9.37
CA PRO A 278 -7.82 -3.20 7.96
C PRO A 278 -7.91 -4.66 7.46
N TRP A 279 -8.13 -4.83 6.16
CA TRP A 279 -8.03 -6.14 5.54
C TRP A 279 -6.60 -6.67 5.63
N ARG A 280 -6.45 -7.93 6.03
CA ARG A 280 -5.25 -8.72 5.82
C ARG A 280 -5.38 -9.38 4.47
N VAL A 281 -4.49 -9.02 3.54
CA VAL A 281 -4.57 -9.37 2.11
C VAL A 281 -3.53 -10.43 1.80
N ILE A 282 -3.94 -11.49 1.12
CA ILE A 282 -3.09 -12.59 0.67
C ILE A 282 -3.36 -12.82 -0.81
N VAL A 283 -2.49 -12.35 -1.70
CA VAL A 283 -2.54 -12.64 -3.14
C VAL A 283 -1.79 -13.93 -3.40
N VAL A 284 -2.36 -14.82 -4.21
CA VAL A 284 -1.84 -16.17 -4.42
C VAL A 284 -1.89 -16.56 -5.89
N GLY A 285 -0.78 -16.95 -6.46
CA GLY A 285 -0.73 -17.42 -7.86
C GLY A 285 0.68 -17.57 -8.40
N ASP A 286 0.80 -17.41 -9.71
CA ASP A 286 2.08 -17.22 -10.38
C ASP A 286 2.53 -15.74 -10.27
N LEU A 287 3.69 -15.42 -10.80
CA LEU A 287 4.24 -14.07 -10.72
C LEU A 287 3.34 -13.06 -11.44
N SER A 288 2.73 -13.43 -12.56
CA SER A 288 1.83 -12.55 -13.31
C SER A 288 0.57 -12.24 -12.49
N THR A 289 0.01 -13.23 -11.81
CA THR A 289 -1.12 -13.03 -10.88
C THR A 289 -0.80 -11.99 -9.81
N VAL A 290 0.39 -12.07 -9.20
CA VAL A 290 0.81 -11.12 -8.16
C VAL A 290 0.96 -9.71 -8.73
N VAL A 291 1.62 -9.57 -9.87
CA VAL A 291 1.87 -8.25 -10.48
C VAL A 291 0.59 -7.61 -11.00
N GLU A 292 -0.32 -8.41 -11.57
CA GLU A 292 -1.55 -7.91 -12.17
C GLU A 292 -2.71 -7.76 -11.18
N SER A 293 -2.61 -8.36 -9.98
CA SER A 293 -3.66 -8.29 -8.96
C SER A 293 -3.99 -6.84 -8.61
N THR A 294 -5.28 -6.58 -8.49
CA THR A 294 -5.84 -5.30 -8.05
C THR A 294 -6.52 -5.41 -6.70
N LEU A 295 -6.34 -6.55 -6.03
CA LEU A 295 -7.06 -6.91 -4.81
C LEU A 295 -6.91 -5.87 -3.69
N VAL A 296 -5.75 -5.21 -3.57
CA VAL A 296 -5.54 -4.16 -2.55
C VAL A 296 -6.49 -2.99 -2.77
N ASP A 297 -6.72 -2.56 -4.01
CA ASP A 297 -7.70 -1.51 -4.33
C ASP A 297 -9.13 -2.05 -4.21
N ASP A 298 -9.40 -3.25 -4.74
CA ASP A 298 -10.74 -3.84 -4.82
C ASP A 298 -11.37 -4.09 -3.44
N LEU A 299 -10.55 -4.20 -2.39
CA LEU A 299 -10.99 -4.35 -1.01
C LEU A 299 -11.32 -3.02 -0.31
N SER A 300 -10.90 -1.90 -0.88
CA SER A 300 -11.13 -0.57 -0.30
C SER A 300 -12.55 -0.06 -0.56
N LYS A 301 -12.92 0.96 0.19
CA LYS A 301 -14.23 1.62 0.06
C LYS A 301 -14.39 2.25 -1.33
N PRO A 302 -15.62 2.39 -1.84
CA PRO A 302 -15.89 3.13 -3.07
C PRO A 302 -15.40 4.57 -3.01
N SER A 303 -15.20 5.18 -4.20
CA SER A 303 -14.79 6.58 -4.34
C SER A 303 -15.72 7.54 -3.59
N VAL A 304 -15.12 8.49 -2.89
CA VAL A 304 -15.81 9.63 -2.27
C VAL A 304 -15.85 10.86 -3.18
N VAL A 305 -15.25 10.78 -4.37
CA VAL A 305 -15.27 11.84 -5.39
C VAL A 305 -16.38 11.50 -6.38
N GLU A 306 -17.37 12.38 -6.50
CA GLU A 306 -18.53 12.20 -7.38
C GLU A 306 -18.17 12.51 -8.85
N ASP A 307 -17.47 13.62 -9.08
CA ASP A 307 -16.99 14.02 -10.41
C ASP A 307 -15.45 13.97 -10.44
N PRO A 308 -14.84 12.92 -11.03
CA PRO A 308 -13.40 12.80 -11.13
C PRO A 308 -12.80 13.52 -12.35
N SER A 309 -13.55 14.32 -13.09
CA SER A 309 -13.10 14.93 -14.36
C SER A 309 -11.92 15.90 -14.21
N TRP A 310 -11.69 16.43 -13.02
CA TRP A 310 -10.55 17.29 -12.69
C TRP A 310 -9.28 16.52 -12.34
N ILE A 311 -9.38 15.20 -12.13
CA ILE A 311 -8.26 14.32 -11.77
C ILE A 311 -7.57 13.89 -13.06
N ILE A 312 -6.50 14.58 -13.41
CA ILE A 312 -5.74 14.34 -14.64
C ILE A 312 -4.40 13.69 -14.28
N PRO A 313 -4.14 12.44 -14.68
CA PRO A 313 -2.81 11.85 -14.57
C PRO A 313 -1.81 12.58 -15.47
N GLY A 314 -0.52 12.57 -15.07
CA GLY A 314 0.46 13.27 -15.89
C GLY A 314 1.90 13.15 -15.42
N ARG A 315 2.75 13.89 -16.14
CA ARG A 315 4.19 14.02 -15.92
C ARG A 315 4.47 15.35 -15.26
N SER A 316 5.40 15.36 -14.31
CA SER A 316 5.80 16.57 -13.61
C SER A 316 7.30 16.80 -13.77
N ALA A 317 7.67 17.98 -14.26
CA ALA A 317 9.05 18.42 -14.18
C ALA A 317 9.37 18.81 -12.72
N TRP A 318 10.55 18.38 -12.25
CA TRP A 318 10.91 18.48 -10.84
C TRP A 318 12.40 18.80 -10.67
N SER A 319 12.68 19.99 -10.13
CA SER A 319 14.04 20.54 -10.05
C SER A 319 14.85 20.05 -8.86
N TRP A 320 14.19 19.61 -7.77
CA TRP A 320 14.85 19.39 -6.48
C TRP A 320 16.04 18.45 -6.53
N TYR A 321 15.93 17.36 -7.27
CA TYR A 321 17.03 16.39 -7.36
C TYR A 321 18.29 17.02 -7.96
N SER A 322 18.17 17.73 -9.07
CA SER A 322 19.29 18.20 -9.89
C SER A 322 19.75 19.62 -9.55
N GLN A 323 18.86 20.51 -9.12
CA GLN A 323 19.12 21.93 -8.93
C GLN A 323 18.51 22.53 -7.65
N GLU A 324 18.05 21.69 -6.71
CA GLU A 324 17.24 22.09 -5.56
C GLU A 324 15.94 22.82 -6.02
N THR A 325 15.20 23.41 -5.11
CA THR A 325 14.03 24.22 -5.48
C THR A 325 14.44 25.51 -6.19
N GLY A 326 15.60 26.05 -5.85
CA GLY A 326 16.17 27.24 -6.47
C GLY A 326 15.31 28.50 -6.28
N THR A 327 15.24 29.31 -7.32
CA THR A 327 14.54 30.61 -7.36
C THR A 327 13.29 30.54 -8.22
N PRO A 328 12.38 31.55 -8.17
CA PRO A 328 11.26 31.63 -9.09
C PRO A 328 11.68 31.60 -10.57
N GLU A 329 12.80 32.25 -10.94
CA GLU A 329 13.32 32.21 -12.31
C GLU A 329 13.71 30.81 -12.76
N LEU A 330 14.30 29.99 -11.87
CA LEU A 330 14.57 28.59 -12.19
C LEU A 330 13.27 27.81 -12.43
N GLN A 331 12.23 28.06 -11.63
CA GLN A 331 10.94 27.40 -11.83
C GLN A 331 10.26 27.82 -13.15
N SER A 332 10.45 29.06 -13.60
CA SER A 332 10.04 29.50 -14.94
C SER A 332 10.72 28.68 -16.05
N GLU A 333 12.02 28.37 -15.93
CA GLU A 333 12.73 27.47 -16.87
C GLU A 333 12.13 26.05 -16.91
N TYR A 334 11.66 25.53 -15.76
CA TYR A 334 10.99 24.23 -15.70
C TYR A 334 9.55 24.28 -16.25
N ILE A 335 8.87 25.41 -16.15
CA ILE A 335 7.57 25.63 -16.81
C ILE A 335 7.76 25.63 -18.33
N ASP A 336 8.74 26.39 -18.86
CA ASP A 336 9.06 26.41 -20.29
C ASP A 336 9.42 25.01 -20.80
N PHE A 337 10.23 24.26 -20.03
CA PHE A 337 10.58 22.87 -20.34
C PHE A 337 9.33 21.98 -20.39
N ALA A 338 8.48 22.00 -19.37
CA ALA A 338 7.26 21.21 -19.34
C ALA A 338 6.35 21.54 -20.53
N ALA A 339 6.20 22.83 -20.88
CA ALA A 339 5.42 23.28 -22.03
C ALA A 339 6.00 22.80 -23.36
N GLU A 340 7.34 22.86 -23.54
CA GLU A 340 8.02 22.38 -24.75
C GLU A 340 7.78 20.90 -25.01
N TYR A 341 7.83 20.06 -23.94
CA TYR A 341 7.65 18.61 -24.05
C TYR A 341 6.20 18.15 -23.86
N GLY A 342 5.26 19.08 -23.64
CA GLY A 342 3.84 18.79 -23.46
C GLY A 342 3.55 18.01 -22.17
N TRP A 343 4.29 18.31 -21.11
CA TRP A 343 4.05 17.75 -19.79
C TRP A 343 3.01 18.55 -19.03
N GLU A 344 2.28 17.89 -18.18
CA GLU A 344 1.09 18.41 -17.51
C GLU A 344 1.43 19.30 -16.32
N TYR A 345 2.55 19.01 -15.61
CA TYR A 345 2.82 19.61 -14.31
C TYR A 345 4.27 20.06 -14.13
N VAL A 346 4.45 21.01 -13.20
CA VAL A 346 5.73 21.32 -12.55
C VAL A 346 5.51 21.28 -11.05
N LEU A 347 6.39 20.59 -10.31
CA LEU A 347 6.40 20.58 -8.86
C LEU A 347 7.45 21.56 -8.33
N ILE A 348 7.00 22.57 -7.61
CA ILE A 348 7.82 23.48 -6.82
C ILE A 348 8.04 22.83 -5.45
N ASP A 349 9.26 22.39 -5.17
CA ASP A 349 9.61 21.56 -4.00
C ASP A 349 9.90 22.41 -2.74
N ALA A 350 10.44 21.81 -1.70
CA ALA A 350 10.68 22.39 -0.38
C ALA A 350 11.36 23.78 -0.41
N LYS A 351 11.08 24.62 0.59
CA LYS A 351 11.64 25.97 0.79
C LYS A 351 11.12 27.05 -0.16
N TRP A 352 10.12 26.79 -0.97
CA TRP A 352 9.48 27.82 -1.79
C TRP A 352 8.92 28.98 -0.96
N ASP A 353 8.50 28.70 0.27
CA ASP A 353 8.00 29.70 1.24
C ASP A 353 9.09 30.62 1.81
N GLN A 354 10.36 30.37 1.48
CA GLN A 354 11.51 31.19 1.87
C GLN A 354 11.92 32.21 0.80
N TRP A 355 11.27 32.21 -0.36
CA TRP A 355 11.50 33.21 -1.41
C TRP A 355 11.10 34.60 -0.92
N GLU A 356 11.75 35.64 -1.44
CA GLU A 356 11.29 37.01 -1.27
C GLU A 356 9.90 37.15 -1.95
N ASP A 357 8.91 37.67 -1.23
CA ASP A 357 7.51 37.75 -1.68
C ASP A 357 6.95 36.40 -2.18
N ALA A 358 7.23 35.30 -1.48
CA ALA A 358 6.95 33.92 -1.90
C ALA A 358 5.53 33.69 -2.42
N GLU A 359 4.50 34.22 -1.74
CA GLU A 359 3.11 34.04 -2.18
C GLU A 359 2.82 34.74 -3.50
N GLN A 360 3.40 35.94 -3.74
CA GLN A 360 3.26 36.66 -5.02
C GLN A 360 4.05 35.93 -6.11
N SER A 361 5.28 35.49 -5.82
CA SER A 361 6.10 34.74 -6.78
C SER A 361 5.41 33.46 -7.25
N VAL A 362 4.78 32.71 -6.35
CA VAL A 362 3.99 31.52 -6.74
C VAL A 362 2.79 31.89 -7.62
N GLN A 363 2.06 32.98 -7.32
CA GLN A 363 0.93 33.41 -8.14
C GLN A 363 1.38 33.87 -9.53
N ASP A 364 2.52 34.53 -9.62
CA ASP A 364 3.09 34.95 -10.91
C ASP A 364 3.50 33.73 -11.75
N LEU A 365 4.13 32.72 -11.13
CA LEU A 365 4.45 31.45 -11.79
C LEU A 365 3.20 30.67 -12.21
N VAL A 366 2.12 30.67 -11.42
CA VAL A 366 0.84 30.07 -11.82
C VAL A 366 0.28 30.75 -13.07
N ALA A 367 0.32 32.08 -13.14
CA ALA A 367 -0.15 32.80 -14.32
C ALA A 367 0.69 32.49 -15.57
N GLU A 368 2.01 32.31 -15.42
CA GLU A 368 2.92 31.91 -16.49
C GLU A 368 2.63 30.47 -16.96
N ALA A 369 2.50 29.53 -16.01
CA ALA A 369 2.21 28.13 -16.29
C ALA A 369 0.86 27.96 -17.01
N ASP A 370 -0.19 28.65 -16.55
CA ASP A 370 -1.51 28.63 -17.18
C ASP A 370 -1.47 29.14 -18.61
N ALA A 371 -0.69 30.21 -18.89
CA ALA A 371 -0.50 30.73 -20.24
C ALA A 371 0.18 29.73 -21.18
N SER A 372 0.97 28.81 -20.64
CA SER A 372 1.70 27.77 -21.36
C SER A 372 0.99 26.40 -21.34
N GLY A 373 -0.17 26.29 -20.67
CA GLY A 373 -0.94 25.06 -20.56
C GLY A 373 -0.39 24.05 -19.54
N VAL A 374 0.49 24.48 -18.66
CA VAL A 374 1.09 23.70 -17.57
C VAL A 374 0.41 24.04 -16.25
N LYS A 375 0.35 23.09 -15.32
CA LYS A 375 -0.17 23.30 -13.96
C LYS A 375 0.93 23.15 -12.92
N LEU A 376 0.81 23.89 -11.81
CA LEU A 376 1.78 23.85 -10.73
C LEU A 376 1.27 23.03 -9.54
N MET A 377 2.21 22.35 -8.90
CA MET A 377 2.04 21.69 -7.61
C MET A 377 3.00 22.28 -6.59
N LEU A 378 2.64 22.25 -5.31
CA LEU A 378 3.46 22.74 -4.21
C LEU A 378 3.82 21.64 -3.23
N TRP A 379 5.04 21.67 -2.75
CA TRP A 379 5.53 20.78 -1.71
C TRP A 379 5.23 21.31 -0.31
N TYR A 380 4.91 20.40 0.61
CA TYR A 380 4.68 20.65 2.03
C TYR A 380 5.31 19.59 2.90
N ASN A 381 5.88 19.99 4.04
CA ASN A 381 6.18 19.07 5.11
C ASN A 381 4.88 18.69 5.84
N SER A 382 4.61 17.39 6.03
CA SER A 382 3.46 16.92 6.81
C SER A 382 3.50 17.43 8.25
N GLY A 383 4.71 17.77 8.70
CA GLY A 383 5.03 17.97 10.09
C GLY A 383 4.98 19.40 10.58
N GLY A 384 5.12 19.31 11.77
CA GLY A 384 5.40 20.07 12.93
C GLY A 384 6.34 19.28 13.86
N PRO A 385 5.84 18.93 15.08
CA PRO A 385 6.70 18.32 16.11
C PRO A 385 7.28 16.95 15.76
N HIS A 386 6.62 16.20 14.86
CA HIS A 386 7.03 14.84 14.49
C HIS A 386 8.06 14.77 13.37
N THR A 387 8.28 15.86 12.63
CA THR A 387 9.22 15.82 11.52
C THR A 387 10.65 15.65 11.97
N THR A 388 11.41 14.86 11.21
CA THR A 388 12.86 14.72 11.37
C THR A 388 13.63 15.73 10.52
N SER A 389 12.93 16.42 9.62
CA SER A 389 13.49 17.38 8.65
C SER A 389 12.90 18.78 8.82
N PRO A 390 13.14 19.46 9.98
CA PRO A 390 12.52 20.76 10.25
C PRO A 390 13.08 21.90 9.40
N ALA A 391 14.18 21.69 8.68
CA ALA A 391 14.74 22.65 7.74
C ALA A 391 14.00 22.66 6.39
N GLU A 392 13.21 21.62 6.10
CA GLU A 392 12.44 21.51 4.88
C GLU A 392 11.04 22.11 5.12
N THR A 393 10.84 23.33 4.65
CA THR A 393 9.60 24.12 4.84
C THR A 393 8.76 24.16 3.56
N PRO A 394 7.45 24.50 3.62
CA PRO A 394 6.67 25.01 4.77
C PRO A 394 6.33 23.94 5.82
N LEU A 395 6.39 24.33 7.10
CA LEU A 395 6.03 23.51 8.25
C LEU A 395 4.64 23.88 8.79
N ASN A 396 4.04 22.94 9.51
CA ASN A 396 2.78 23.10 10.26
C ASN A 396 1.54 23.43 9.42
N ARG A 397 1.64 23.52 8.08
CA ARG A 397 0.51 23.90 7.23
C ARG A 397 -0.40 22.73 6.88
N MET A 398 0.09 21.48 7.00
CA MET A 398 -0.69 20.26 6.76
C MET A 398 -1.25 19.63 8.06
N LEU A 399 -1.25 20.38 9.14
CA LEU A 399 -1.87 19.98 10.41
C LEU A 399 -3.35 20.34 10.44
N ALA A 400 -4.18 19.47 11.06
CA ALA A 400 -5.63 19.56 11.07
C ALA A 400 -6.23 20.96 11.32
N PRO A 401 -5.70 21.79 12.27
CA PRO A 401 -6.31 23.10 12.55
C PRO A 401 -6.18 24.13 11.42
N VAL A 402 -5.21 23.97 10.52
CA VAL A 402 -4.84 25.02 9.55
C VAL A 402 -4.81 24.55 8.10
N ARG A 403 -4.73 23.25 7.83
CA ARG A 403 -4.52 22.74 6.46
C ARG A 403 -5.67 23.10 5.52
N ARG A 404 -6.90 23.14 6.01
CA ARG A 404 -8.06 23.46 5.19
C ARG A 404 -8.00 24.90 4.66
N ASP A 405 -7.63 25.86 5.52
CA ASP A 405 -7.43 27.26 5.12
C ASP A 405 -6.26 27.40 4.13
N GLU A 406 -5.18 26.66 4.36
CA GLU A 406 -4.04 26.64 3.44
C GLU A 406 -4.43 26.07 2.07
N MET A 407 -5.13 24.94 2.02
CA MET A 407 -5.59 24.31 0.77
C MET A 407 -6.56 25.24 0.01
N GLN A 408 -7.51 25.88 0.71
CA GLN A 408 -8.39 26.86 0.10
C GLN A 408 -7.61 28.03 -0.52
N LYS A 409 -6.58 28.50 0.19
CA LYS A 409 -5.73 29.62 -0.28
C LYS A 409 -5.01 29.25 -1.57
N ILE A 410 -4.29 28.11 -1.58
CA ILE A 410 -3.50 27.71 -2.76
C ILE A 410 -4.36 27.27 -3.94
N ALA A 411 -5.49 26.64 -3.72
CA ALA A 411 -6.47 26.38 -4.76
C ALA A 411 -6.99 27.70 -5.38
N GLY A 412 -7.22 28.72 -4.54
CA GLY A 412 -7.57 30.07 -5.00
C GLY A 412 -6.47 30.75 -5.83
N TRP A 413 -5.23 30.34 -5.71
CA TRP A 413 -4.14 30.79 -6.61
C TRP A 413 -4.11 30.05 -7.95
N GLY A 414 -4.76 28.88 -8.06
CA GLY A 414 -4.75 28.02 -9.23
C GLY A 414 -3.76 26.84 -9.15
N ILE A 415 -3.25 26.52 -7.95
CA ILE A 415 -2.44 25.33 -7.72
C ILE A 415 -3.29 24.08 -7.96
N ALA A 416 -2.76 23.11 -8.71
CA ALA A 416 -3.44 21.88 -9.09
C ALA A 416 -3.26 20.73 -8.09
N GLY A 417 -2.27 20.80 -7.21
CA GLY A 417 -2.03 19.73 -6.26
C GLY A 417 -0.90 19.98 -5.29
N ILE A 418 -0.71 19.06 -4.40
CA ILE A 418 0.30 19.11 -3.34
C ILE A 418 1.11 17.80 -3.26
N LYS A 419 2.41 17.93 -3.00
CA LYS A 419 3.28 16.87 -2.50
C LYS A 419 3.43 17.06 -1.00
N VAL A 420 3.11 16.04 -0.20
CA VAL A 420 3.24 16.11 1.28
C VAL A 420 4.20 15.04 1.75
N ASP A 421 5.23 15.44 2.50
CA ASP A 421 6.39 14.64 2.80
C ASP A 421 6.64 14.47 4.31
N PHE A 422 7.47 13.47 4.70
CA PHE A 422 8.00 13.25 6.06
C PHE A 422 6.96 12.85 7.13
N PHE A 423 6.06 11.93 6.82
CA PHE A 423 5.11 11.42 7.81
C PHE A 423 5.77 10.58 8.91
N ASN A 424 6.78 9.81 8.57
CA ASN A 424 7.71 9.13 9.48
C ASN A 424 7.06 8.19 10.52
N SER A 425 5.86 7.71 10.29
CA SER A 425 5.19 6.78 11.19
C SER A 425 3.95 6.15 10.57
N ASP A 426 3.66 4.93 11.02
CA ASP A 426 2.40 4.20 10.76
C ASP A 426 1.42 4.27 11.95
N LYS A 427 1.71 5.05 13.00
CA LYS A 427 0.81 5.22 14.14
C LYS A 427 -0.53 5.82 13.73
N GLN A 428 -1.58 5.53 14.46
CA GLN A 428 -2.96 5.94 14.18
C GLN A 428 -3.08 7.44 13.89
N ASN A 429 -2.44 8.28 14.69
CA ASN A 429 -2.48 9.74 14.49
C ASN A 429 -1.86 10.22 13.16
N ARG A 430 -0.97 9.41 12.53
CA ARG A 430 -0.47 9.69 11.18
C ARG A 430 -1.45 9.22 10.13
N ILE A 431 -2.09 8.06 10.33
CA ILE A 431 -3.17 7.60 9.45
C ILE A 431 -4.32 8.61 9.44
N GLU A 432 -4.71 9.16 10.60
CA GLU A 432 -5.67 10.26 10.70
C GLU A 432 -5.24 11.49 9.87
N GLN A 433 -3.95 11.81 9.87
CA GLN A 433 -3.43 12.94 9.10
C GLN A 433 -3.48 12.66 7.60
N TYR A 434 -3.06 11.48 7.13
CA TYR A 434 -3.16 11.08 5.72
C TYR A 434 -4.60 11.23 5.21
N ILE A 435 -5.54 10.57 5.87
CA ILE A 435 -6.94 10.59 5.46
C ILE A 435 -7.52 12.00 5.55
N GLY A 436 -7.19 12.75 6.61
CA GLY A 436 -7.66 14.12 6.75
C GLY A 436 -7.13 15.08 5.67
N ILE A 437 -5.90 14.87 5.16
CA ILE A 437 -5.37 15.61 4.01
C ILE A 437 -6.18 15.27 2.75
N LEU A 438 -6.49 14.00 2.51
CA LEU A 438 -7.28 13.57 1.35
C LEU A 438 -8.71 14.12 1.38
N GLU A 439 -9.36 14.08 2.55
CA GLU A 439 -10.71 14.63 2.71
C GLU A 439 -10.76 16.14 2.46
N ASP A 440 -9.78 16.90 2.97
CA ASP A 440 -9.73 18.34 2.74
C ASP A 440 -9.32 18.67 1.29
N ALA A 441 -8.32 17.96 0.72
CA ALA A 441 -7.86 18.19 -0.66
C ALA A 441 -8.96 17.96 -1.71
N LYS A 442 -9.81 16.94 -1.50
CA LYS A 442 -10.97 16.65 -2.33
C LYS A 442 -11.89 17.86 -2.49
N ASP A 443 -12.16 18.57 -1.40
CA ASP A 443 -13.09 19.70 -1.39
C ASP A 443 -12.58 20.92 -2.18
N PHE A 444 -11.27 20.95 -2.45
CA PHE A 444 -10.60 22.02 -3.20
C PHE A 444 -10.04 21.55 -4.55
N GLU A 445 -10.38 20.34 -4.98
CA GLU A 445 -9.91 19.74 -6.24
C GLU A 445 -8.38 19.75 -6.38
N LEU A 446 -7.68 19.39 -5.29
CA LEU A 446 -6.22 19.28 -5.26
C LEU A 446 -5.77 17.83 -5.42
N LEU A 447 -4.89 17.57 -6.38
CA LEU A 447 -4.16 16.30 -6.51
C LEU A 447 -3.20 16.14 -5.33
N VAL A 448 -2.99 14.91 -4.90
CA VAL A 448 -2.11 14.61 -3.76
C VAL A 448 -1.04 13.58 -4.16
N ASN A 449 0.20 13.85 -3.76
CA ASN A 449 1.32 12.93 -3.77
C ASN A 449 1.90 12.83 -2.37
N TYR A 450 2.15 11.61 -1.87
CA TYR A 450 2.76 11.38 -0.57
C TYR A 450 4.19 10.89 -0.69
N HIS A 451 5.13 11.56 -0.01
CA HIS A 451 6.52 11.16 0.18
C HIS A 451 6.83 10.93 1.67
N GLY A 452 7.98 10.30 1.98
CA GLY A 452 8.29 9.90 3.33
C GLY A 452 7.12 9.16 4.00
N ALA A 453 6.47 8.27 3.26
CA ALA A 453 5.09 7.86 3.49
C ALA A 453 4.92 6.36 3.66
N THR A 454 3.73 5.94 4.16
CA THR A 454 3.28 4.55 4.13
C THR A 454 2.97 4.08 2.70
N ILE A 455 2.76 2.78 2.50
CA ILE A 455 2.32 2.21 1.22
C ILE A 455 0.87 2.61 0.90
N PRO A 456 0.39 2.48 -0.36
CA PRO A 456 -0.94 2.96 -0.80
C PRO A 456 -2.14 2.42 -0.05
N ARG A 457 -2.14 1.17 0.40
CA ARG A 457 -3.22 0.50 1.16
C ARG A 457 -4.61 0.58 0.53
N GLY A 458 -4.69 0.74 -0.81
CA GLY A 458 -5.93 0.83 -1.57
C GLY A 458 -6.63 2.18 -1.50
N TRP A 459 -6.05 3.20 -0.87
CA TRP A 459 -6.67 4.53 -0.72
C TRP A 459 -7.00 5.20 -2.05
N GLN A 460 -6.29 4.89 -3.12
CA GLN A 460 -6.52 5.46 -4.45
C GLN A 460 -7.91 5.12 -5.02
N ARG A 461 -8.53 4.02 -4.61
CA ARG A 461 -9.92 3.72 -4.96
C ARG A 461 -10.89 4.67 -4.25
N THR A 462 -10.69 4.89 -2.96
CA THR A 462 -11.57 5.76 -2.15
C THR A 462 -11.32 7.24 -2.47
N TYR A 463 -10.06 7.60 -2.67
CA TYR A 463 -9.57 8.95 -2.93
C TYR A 463 -8.81 8.99 -4.26
N PRO A 464 -9.49 9.02 -5.42
CA PRO A 464 -8.83 8.90 -6.72
C PRO A 464 -7.90 10.08 -7.07
N HIS A 465 -7.97 11.19 -6.36
CA HIS A 465 -7.04 12.32 -6.44
C HIS A 465 -5.72 12.10 -5.69
N LEU A 466 -5.60 11.01 -4.95
CA LEU A 466 -4.32 10.50 -4.48
C LEU A 466 -3.61 9.83 -5.65
N MET A 467 -2.74 10.58 -6.31
CA MET A 467 -2.14 10.17 -7.58
C MET A 467 -1.07 9.12 -7.40
N THR A 468 -0.27 9.25 -6.35
CA THR A 468 0.89 8.38 -6.13
C THR A 468 1.42 8.50 -4.70
N HIS A 469 2.23 7.51 -4.31
CA HIS A 469 3.02 7.52 -3.09
C HIS A 469 4.47 7.18 -3.44
N GLU A 470 5.42 7.68 -2.69
CA GLU A 470 6.79 7.20 -2.75
C GLU A 470 6.92 5.80 -2.10
N ALA A 471 7.12 5.71 -0.82
CA ALA A 471 7.32 4.48 -0.06
C ALA A 471 8.27 3.48 -0.76
N VAL A 472 9.35 3.96 -1.37
CA VAL A 472 10.30 3.20 -2.17
C VAL A 472 11.69 3.83 -2.10
N ASN A 473 12.74 3.02 -2.18
CA ASN A 473 14.08 3.51 -2.47
C ASN A 473 14.15 3.89 -3.95
N GLY A 474 13.69 5.11 -4.28
CA GLY A 474 13.54 5.63 -5.63
C GLY A 474 14.82 6.24 -6.22
N ALA A 475 14.72 6.78 -7.46
CA ALA A 475 15.87 7.35 -8.15
C ALA A 475 16.39 8.64 -7.50
N GLU A 476 15.58 9.34 -6.71
CA GLU A 476 16.06 10.49 -5.93
C GLU A 476 17.22 10.11 -4.99
N ASN A 477 17.28 8.85 -4.55
CA ASN A 477 18.36 8.36 -3.69
C ASN A 477 19.73 8.34 -4.40
N TYR A 478 19.80 8.49 -5.72
CA TYR A 478 21.07 8.73 -6.42
C TYR A 478 21.75 10.04 -5.99
N LYS A 479 21.00 11.02 -5.49
CA LYS A 479 21.55 12.25 -4.89
C LYS A 479 22.42 11.95 -3.66
N PHE A 480 22.16 10.85 -2.99
CA PHE A 480 22.83 10.43 -1.76
C PHE A 480 23.82 9.27 -1.97
N ILE A 481 24.37 9.10 -3.18
CA ILE A 481 25.42 8.11 -3.47
C ILE A 481 26.59 8.35 -2.51
N GLY A 482 26.92 7.35 -1.69
CA GLY A 482 27.92 7.44 -0.64
C GLY A 482 27.37 7.52 0.80
N ILE A 483 26.06 7.77 0.97
CA ILE A 483 25.37 7.76 2.28
C ILE A 483 24.46 6.53 2.44
N GLY A 484 24.07 5.89 1.36
CA GLY A 484 23.19 4.71 1.33
C GLY A 484 22.93 4.22 -0.10
N GLY A 485 23.23 5.07 -1.08
CA GLY A 485 23.16 4.76 -2.51
C GLY A 485 21.76 4.69 -3.09
N GLY A 486 21.64 5.04 -4.37
CA GLY A 486 20.40 4.85 -5.13
C GLY A 486 20.19 3.37 -5.53
N PRO A 487 19.01 3.03 -6.05
CA PRO A 487 18.65 1.67 -6.41
C PRO A 487 19.51 1.12 -7.55
N THR A 488 19.90 -0.13 -7.44
CA THR A 488 20.56 -0.89 -8.51
C THR A 488 19.55 -1.42 -9.54
N ALA A 489 20.01 -1.91 -10.69
CA ALA A 489 19.15 -2.54 -11.70
C ALA A 489 18.34 -3.72 -11.11
N ILE A 490 18.93 -4.50 -10.20
CA ILE A 490 18.23 -5.60 -9.52
C ILE A 490 17.12 -5.07 -8.61
N MET A 491 17.42 -4.03 -7.82
CA MET A 491 16.42 -3.39 -6.95
C MET A 491 15.24 -2.84 -7.76
N ASN A 492 15.50 -2.27 -8.94
CA ASN A 492 14.42 -1.77 -9.80
C ASN A 492 13.46 -2.88 -10.25
N VAL A 493 13.99 -4.06 -10.62
CA VAL A 493 13.14 -5.23 -10.90
C VAL A 493 12.36 -5.66 -9.64
N GLN A 494 13.00 -5.66 -8.49
CA GLN A 494 12.34 -6.01 -7.22
C GLN A 494 11.25 -5.02 -6.83
N HIS A 495 11.44 -3.72 -7.08
CA HIS A 495 10.41 -2.69 -6.83
C HIS A 495 9.16 -2.92 -7.69
N ALA A 496 9.30 -3.30 -8.96
CA ALA A 496 8.17 -3.63 -9.81
C ALA A 496 7.35 -4.81 -9.26
N LEU A 497 8.03 -5.85 -8.75
CA LEU A 497 7.39 -7.06 -8.25
C LEU A 497 6.82 -6.91 -6.82
N LEU A 498 7.37 -6.01 -6.03
CA LEU A 498 7.05 -5.84 -4.62
C LEU A 498 6.21 -4.56 -4.41
N ARG A 499 6.84 -3.38 -4.43
CA ARG A 499 6.20 -2.13 -4.04
C ARG A 499 5.13 -1.67 -5.03
N ASN A 500 5.42 -1.73 -6.33
CA ASN A 500 4.48 -1.29 -7.37
C ASN A 500 3.31 -2.26 -7.57
N SER A 501 3.40 -3.49 -7.05
CA SER A 501 2.30 -4.45 -7.13
C SER A 501 1.09 -4.07 -6.26
N VAL A 502 1.23 -3.16 -5.31
CA VAL A 502 0.15 -2.75 -4.38
C VAL A 502 -0.38 -1.32 -4.62
N GLY A 503 0.02 -0.67 -5.71
CA GLY A 503 -0.49 0.64 -6.11
C GLY A 503 0.58 1.57 -6.64
N SER A 504 0.15 2.73 -7.14
CA SER A 504 0.98 3.74 -7.79
C SER A 504 2.21 4.12 -6.98
N MET A 505 3.34 4.25 -7.67
CA MET A 505 4.65 4.45 -7.07
C MET A 505 5.38 5.64 -7.69
N ASP A 506 5.60 6.69 -6.91
CA ASP A 506 6.45 7.80 -7.31
C ASP A 506 7.93 7.42 -7.13
N TYR A 507 8.46 6.76 -8.13
CA TYR A 507 9.85 6.33 -8.17
C TYR A 507 10.81 7.48 -8.52
N THR A 508 10.29 8.65 -8.91
CA THR A 508 11.05 9.78 -9.47
C THR A 508 11.94 9.36 -10.66
N PRO A 509 11.36 8.75 -11.71
CA PRO A 509 12.14 8.11 -12.77
C PRO A 509 12.91 9.12 -13.61
N VAL A 510 13.76 8.60 -14.48
CA VAL A 510 14.55 9.29 -15.51
C VAL A 510 15.51 10.32 -14.94
N VAL A 511 16.70 9.84 -14.68
CA VAL A 511 17.86 10.64 -14.34
C VAL A 511 18.91 10.39 -15.43
N PHE A 512 19.15 11.39 -16.29
CA PHE A 512 20.15 11.32 -17.37
C PHE A 512 21.49 11.90 -16.96
N GLU A 513 21.66 12.27 -15.70
CA GLU A 513 22.89 12.87 -15.19
C GLU A 513 23.95 11.82 -14.80
N SER A 514 25.14 12.31 -14.45
CA SER A 514 26.32 11.51 -14.10
C SER A 514 26.11 10.53 -12.94
N ALA A 515 25.07 10.70 -12.14
CA ALA A 515 24.71 9.75 -11.09
C ALA A 515 24.45 8.34 -11.61
N LEU A 516 23.85 8.19 -12.80
CA LEU A 516 23.62 6.88 -13.43
C LEU A 516 24.91 6.20 -13.88
N GLU A 517 25.90 6.96 -14.32
CA GLU A 517 27.22 6.44 -14.66
C GLU A 517 27.91 5.81 -13.44
N ALA A 518 27.77 6.46 -12.27
CA ALA A 518 28.34 5.99 -11.02
C ALA A 518 27.76 4.63 -10.55
N VAL A 519 26.48 4.35 -10.87
CA VAL A 519 25.80 3.08 -10.55
C VAL A 519 25.78 2.09 -11.72
N GLY A 520 26.35 2.47 -12.88
CA GLY A 520 26.47 1.61 -14.05
C GLY A 520 25.16 1.32 -14.77
N LEU A 521 24.16 2.22 -14.68
CA LEU A 521 22.87 2.08 -15.34
C LEU A 521 22.86 2.81 -16.69
N PRO A 522 22.45 2.15 -17.78
CA PRO A 522 22.28 2.81 -19.06
C PRO A 522 21.00 3.67 -19.08
N TYR A 523 21.00 4.75 -19.84
CA TYR A 523 19.82 5.63 -20.01
C TYR A 523 18.56 4.87 -20.45
N ALA A 524 18.70 3.83 -21.29
CA ALA A 524 17.59 3.00 -21.69
C ALA A 524 16.91 2.27 -20.51
N HIS A 525 17.66 1.93 -19.47
CA HIS A 525 17.10 1.35 -18.25
C HIS A 525 16.27 2.39 -17.49
N SER A 526 16.75 3.62 -17.37
CA SER A 526 16.02 4.72 -16.71
C SER A 526 14.74 5.08 -17.47
N LEU A 527 14.80 5.17 -18.80
CA LEU A 527 13.62 5.38 -19.63
C LEU A 527 12.58 4.27 -19.47
N ALA A 528 13.04 3.02 -19.41
CA ALA A 528 12.12 1.89 -19.23
C ALA A 528 11.35 1.95 -17.91
N GLN A 529 11.88 2.58 -16.88
CA GLN A 529 11.22 2.73 -15.58
C GLN A 529 9.96 3.61 -15.68
N SER A 530 9.97 4.65 -16.52
CA SER A 530 8.79 5.50 -16.73
C SER A 530 7.62 4.76 -17.39
N VAL A 531 7.89 3.63 -18.05
CA VAL A 531 6.88 2.75 -18.65
C VAL A 531 6.51 1.59 -17.73
N LEU A 532 7.52 1.03 -17.02
CA LEU A 532 7.36 -0.16 -16.18
C LEU A 532 6.62 0.14 -14.87
N PHE A 533 6.95 1.28 -14.24
CA PHE A 533 6.38 1.64 -12.95
C PHE A 533 5.07 2.40 -13.15
N GLU A 534 3.98 1.80 -12.68
CA GLU A 534 2.69 2.46 -12.67
C GLU A 534 2.70 3.59 -11.64
N SER A 535 2.29 4.79 -12.08
CA SER A 535 2.09 5.96 -11.24
C SER A 535 1.10 6.92 -11.93
N GLY A 536 0.14 7.43 -11.17
CA GLY A 536 -0.78 8.45 -11.68
C GLY A 536 -0.10 9.81 -11.90
N LEU A 537 1.02 10.04 -11.24
CA LEU A 537 1.84 11.24 -11.40
C LEU A 537 3.31 10.80 -11.31
N GLN A 538 4.10 11.14 -12.33
CA GLN A 538 5.52 10.82 -12.37
C GLN A 538 6.36 12.10 -12.30
N HIS A 539 7.24 12.20 -11.30
CA HIS A 539 8.20 13.30 -11.17
C HIS A 539 9.51 12.95 -11.84
N PHE A 540 9.88 13.73 -12.86
CA PHE A 540 11.11 13.54 -13.61
C PHE A 540 12.22 14.42 -13.04
N ALA A 541 13.34 13.80 -12.66
CA ALA A 541 14.33 14.38 -11.76
C ALA A 541 15.48 15.13 -12.46
N ASP A 542 15.49 15.18 -13.78
CA ASP A 542 16.58 15.78 -14.55
C ASP A 542 16.50 17.31 -14.63
N ARG A 543 17.62 17.91 -15.08
CA ARG A 543 17.72 19.35 -15.34
C ARG A 543 16.94 19.74 -16.59
N ALA A 544 16.25 20.88 -16.53
CA ALA A 544 15.56 21.45 -17.68
C ALA A 544 16.53 21.82 -18.84
N ASP A 545 17.79 22.17 -18.53
CA ASP A 545 18.83 22.52 -19.51
C ASP A 545 19.68 21.32 -19.93
N SER A 546 19.33 20.08 -19.57
CA SER A 546 20.12 18.92 -19.94
C SER A 546 20.06 18.66 -21.45
N ASN A 547 21.23 18.42 -22.06
CA ASN A 547 21.38 18.19 -23.52
C ASN A 547 20.83 16.82 -23.98
N THR A 548 19.92 16.22 -23.24
CA THR A 548 19.34 14.89 -23.54
C THR A 548 18.01 14.98 -24.28
N GLU A 549 17.91 15.90 -25.22
CA GLU A 549 16.72 16.14 -26.07
C GLU A 549 16.08 14.86 -26.63
N VAL A 550 16.91 13.85 -26.92
CA VAL A 550 16.43 12.54 -27.43
C VAL A 550 15.71 11.73 -26.34
N GLY A 551 16.15 11.82 -25.09
CA GLY A 551 15.53 11.10 -23.97
C GLY A 551 14.12 11.58 -23.67
N TYR A 552 13.92 12.87 -23.52
CA TYR A 552 12.63 13.46 -23.16
C TYR A 552 11.54 13.31 -24.23
N ARG A 553 11.92 13.27 -25.51
CA ARG A 553 10.96 13.01 -26.60
C ARG A 553 10.44 11.57 -26.63
N ALA A 554 11.06 10.67 -25.87
CA ALA A 554 10.66 9.28 -25.80
C ALA A 554 9.70 9.00 -24.61
N VAL A 555 9.58 9.95 -23.70
CA VAL A 555 8.68 9.94 -22.53
C VAL A 555 7.41 10.72 -22.87
#